data_4fcf7992e6577898fc3b0ad9255e0f0f
#
_entry.id   4fcf7992e6577898fc3b0ad9255e0f0f
#
_cell.length_a   1.000
_cell.length_b   1.000
_cell.length_c   1.000
_cell.angle_alpha   90.00
_cell.angle_beta   90.00
_cell.angle_gamma   90.00
#
_symmetry.space_group_name_H-M   'P 1'
#
loop_
_entity.id
_entity.type
_entity.pdbx_description
1 polymer ?
#
loop_
_entity_poly.entity_id
_entity_poly.type
_entity_poly.pdbx_seq_one_letter_code
_entity_poly.pdbx_strand_id
1 'polypeptide(L)'
;MRFFTIIMGFLLAFIPIVNAAPDIDAIRKSVPNITTQTLKAELAKNENMYLIDVRTIRETNIVGGTIKAKRNIIMPRGWLELRIEDEIKDKNAPIVVYCGTNRRSPMAVQTLIRMGYTNVRNYSGGYSAWLKAGLPITTRDAAPMSFLYSKPIKVADRVWSSIGETSPSTYENTGHNNNLSFVIGDDAVMVFNGGGSFLLASALHKEIKKITNKPVKYLVYENGQGHAALGGSYWKQLGVQIIAHEDAAHKIKEDKDRILDSARRRLKDKFFNTEMIMPDVTFSEKKVLDLGGIKVILQMLGAAHSPGDIMAWMPEQKVVISGDLAFHERMLPVFEDTQTGEWVKTWDKFEALNPKIIIPGHGGPTDMATVTKYTKDYLVFMRSKIGKIIESGGELGDAYKIDQSAYEHLDTYELLYLRNAARIFQAMEFE
;
A
#
# COMPACT_ATOMS: atom_id res chain seq x y z
N MET A 1 -78.96 -34.46 -17.01
CA MET A 1 -78.19 -33.73 -16.02
C MET A 1 -76.92 -33.18 -16.75
N ARG A 2 -76.90 -31.89 -17.05
CA ARG A 2 -75.76 -31.23 -17.69
C ARG A 2 -75.01 -30.44 -16.63
N PHE A 3 -73.77 -30.81 -16.32
CA PHE A 3 -72.89 -30.08 -15.43
C PHE A 3 -72.23 -28.88 -16.22
N PHE A 4 -72.49 -27.68 -15.79
CA PHE A 4 -71.81 -26.49 -16.24
C PHE A 4 -70.57 -26.28 -15.36
N THR A 5 -69.40 -26.37 -15.94
CA THR A 5 -68.14 -26.02 -15.27
C THR A 5 -67.83 -24.54 -15.55
N ILE A 6 -67.89 -23.72 -14.52
CA ILE A 6 -67.48 -22.30 -14.60
C ILE A 6 -65.96 -22.26 -14.38
N ILE A 7 -65.22 -21.91 -15.44
CA ILE A 7 -63.79 -21.60 -15.35
C ILE A 7 -63.63 -20.12 -14.99
N MET A 8 -63.26 -19.83 -13.74
CA MET A 8 -62.94 -18.49 -13.26
C MET A 8 -61.48 -18.20 -13.62
N GLY A 9 -61.25 -17.47 -14.71
CA GLY A 9 -59.93 -16.99 -15.14
C GLY A 9 -59.41 -15.88 -14.20
N PHE A 10 -58.38 -16.19 -13.43
CA PHE A 10 -57.62 -15.14 -12.72
C PHE A 10 -56.74 -14.39 -13.70
N LEU A 11 -57.09 -13.16 -14.02
CA LEU A 11 -56.17 -12.24 -14.72
C LEU A 11 -55.14 -11.75 -13.71
N LEU A 12 -53.94 -12.31 -13.72
CA LEU A 12 -52.75 -11.73 -13.07
C LEU A 12 -52.30 -10.53 -13.85
N ALA A 13 -52.65 -9.31 -13.38
CA ALA A 13 -52.07 -8.08 -13.88
C ALA A 13 -50.59 -8.05 -13.47
N PHE A 14 -49.69 -8.31 -14.42
CA PHE A 14 -48.27 -8.02 -14.29
C PHE A 14 -48.12 -6.51 -14.27
N ILE A 15 -47.92 -5.91 -13.08
CA ILE A 15 -47.43 -4.54 -12.92
C ILE A 15 -45.91 -4.61 -13.13
N PRO A 16 -45.34 -4.05 -14.18
CA PRO A 16 -43.90 -4.01 -14.30
C PRO A 16 -43.37 -3.10 -13.19
N ILE A 17 -42.62 -3.65 -12.25
CA ILE A 17 -41.82 -2.89 -11.31
C ILE A 17 -40.68 -2.28 -12.15
N VAL A 18 -40.90 -1.10 -12.69
CA VAL A 18 -39.84 -0.32 -13.32
C VAL A 18 -39.00 0.27 -12.20
N ASN A 19 -37.94 -0.40 -11.82
CA ASN A 19 -36.85 0.19 -11.04
C ASN A 19 -36.11 1.19 -11.95
N ALA A 20 -36.72 2.31 -12.27
CA ALA A 20 -36.06 3.40 -12.94
C ALA A 20 -35.03 4.00 -11.97
N ALA A 21 -33.78 4.12 -12.42
CA ALA A 21 -32.78 4.92 -11.70
C ALA A 21 -33.35 6.31 -11.44
N PRO A 22 -33.11 6.92 -10.25
CA PRO A 22 -33.67 8.22 -9.93
C PRO A 22 -33.23 9.25 -10.97
N ASP A 23 -34.19 10.01 -11.50
CA ASP A 23 -33.90 11.14 -12.38
C ASP A 23 -33.25 12.28 -11.57
N ILE A 24 -31.93 12.31 -11.61
CA ILE A 24 -31.13 13.27 -10.87
C ILE A 24 -31.40 14.70 -11.31
N ASP A 25 -31.72 14.94 -12.58
CA ASP A 25 -31.99 16.28 -13.10
C ASP A 25 -33.35 16.80 -12.66
N ALA A 26 -34.35 15.94 -12.58
CA ALA A 26 -35.62 16.27 -11.95
C ALA A 26 -35.46 16.61 -10.47
N ILE A 27 -34.68 15.81 -9.73
CA ILE A 27 -34.39 16.06 -8.30
C ILE A 27 -33.65 17.38 -8.11
N ARG A 28 -32.63 17.68 -8.93
CA ARG A 28 -31.89 18.97 -8.86
C ARG A 28 -32.83 20.18 -9.00
N LYS A 29 -33.84 20.08 -9.86
CA LYS A 29 -34.82 21.15 -10.08
C LYS A 29 -35.85 21.24 -8.95
N SER A 30 -36.13 20.16 -8.25
CA SER A 30 -37.16 20.10 -7.21
C SER A 30 -36.71 20.58 -5.83
N VAL A 31 -35.41 20.78 -5.60
CA VAL A 31 -34.86 21.18 -4.30
C VAL A 31 -34.43 22.65 -4.30
N PRO A 32 -34.45 23.34 -3.15
CA PRO A 32 -33.93 24.69 -3.03
C PRO A 32 -32.42 24.72 -3.30
N ASN A 33 -31.97 25.54 -4.24
CA ASN A 33 -30.57 25.64 -4.65
C ASN A 33 -29.96 26.98 -4.32
N ILE A 34 -28.67 27.00 -3.96
CA ILE A 34 -27.89 28.24 -3.83
C ILE A 34 -26.63 28.18 -4.72
N THR A 35 -26.17 29.38 -5.12
CA THR A 35 -24.98 29.55 -5.95
C THR A 35 -23.71 29.63 -5.11
N THR A 36 -22.52 29.57 -5.76
CA THR A 36 -21.23 29.80 -5.11
C THR A 36 -21.15 31.18 -4.44
N GLN A 37 -21.65 32.22 -5.10
CA GLN A 37 -21.65 33.59 -4.56
C GLN A 37 -22.54 33.70 -3.33
N THR A 38 -23.73 33.12 -3.37
CA THR A 38 -24.68 33.10 -2.26
C THR A 38 -24.04 32.36 -1.05
N LEU A 39 -23.52 31.16 -1.28
CA LEU A 39 -22.88 30.38 -0.20
C LEU A 39 -21.69 31.15 0.43
N LYS A 40 -20.83 31.78 -0.39
CA LYS A 40 -19.71 32.60 0.09
C LYS A 40 -20.20 33.75 0.97
N ALA A 41 -21.22 34.47 0.53
CA ALA A 41 -21.76 35.60 1.27
C ALA A 41 -22.43 35.17 2.59
N GLU A 42 -23.12 34.05 2.60
CA GLU A 42 -23.80 33.54 3.79
C GLU A 42 -22.78 32.98 4.82
N LEU A 43 -21.75 32.27 4.38
CA LEU A 43 -20.69 31.82 5.27
C LEU A 43 -19.94 32.95 5.97
N ALA A 44 -19.84 34.11 5.32
CA ALA A 44 -19.25 35.31 5.91
C ALA A 44 -20.13 35.98 6.96
N LYS A 45 -21.45 35.77 6.92
CA LYS A 45 -22.43 36.47 7.77
C LYS A 45 -23.08 35.59 8.84
N ASN A 46 -23.17 34.28 8.61
CA ASN A 46 -23.96 33.37 9.44
C ASN A 46 -23.07 32.24 9.98
N GLU A 47 -22.51 32.42 11.15
CA GLU A 47 -21.70 31.41 11.84
C GLU A 47 -22.50 30.21 12.35
N ASN A 48 -23.81 30.26 12.39
CA ASN A 48 -24.70 29.21 12.88
C ASN A 48 -25.20 28.28 11.77
N MET A 49 -24.89 28.57 10.52
CA MET A 49 -25.27 27.71 9.40
C MET A 49 -24.46 26.41 9.40
N TYR A 50 -25.17 25.28 9.31
CA TYR A 50 -24.55 23.99 9.12
C TYR A 50 -24.26 23.75 7.64
N LEU A 51 -23.04 23.35 7.35
CA LEU A 51 -22.62 22.90 6.04
C LEU A 51 -22.40 21.40 6.08
N ILE A 52 -23.10 20.63 5.24
CA ILE A 52 -23.00 19.17 5.24
C ILE A 52 -22.30 18.70 3.95
N ASP A 53 -21.14 18.09 4.11
CA ASP A 53 -20.41 17.44 3.02
C ASP A 53 -20.82 15.97 2.93
N VAL A 54 -21.60 15.60 1.90
CA VAL A 54 -22.05 14.22 1.71
C VAL A 54 -21.06 13.36 0.93
N ARG A 55 -19.83 13.82 0.74
CA ARG A 55 -18.74 13.02 0.21
C ARG A 55 -18.24 12.04 1.28
N THR A 56 -17.61 10.96 0.84
CA THR A 56 -16.90 10.08 1.78
C THR A 56 -15.63 10.76 2.30
N ILE A 57 -15.15 10.34 3.48
CA ILE A 57 -13.86 10.80 4.03
C ILE A 57 -12.74 10.59 3.01
N ARG A 58 -12.77 9.46 2.30
CA ARG A 58 -11.81 9.18 1.23
C ARG A 58 -11.83 10.23 0.12
N GLU A 59 -13.02 10.64 -0.34
CA GLU A 59 -13.13 11.68 -1.38
C GLU A 59 -12.63 13.04 -0.87
N THR A 60 -12.95 13.42 0.37
CA THR A 60 -12.47 14.68 0.95
C THR A 60 -10.96 14.70 1.08
N ASN A 61 -10.35 13.56 1.37
CA ASN A 61 -8.91 13.41 1.46
C ASN A 61 -8.23 13.49 0.08
N ILE A 62 -8.77 12.78 -0.93
CA ILE A 62 -8.20 12.75 -2.29
C ILE A 62 -8.24 14.14 -2.96
N VAL A 63 -9.32 14.92 -2.77
CA VAL A 63 -9.46 16.25 -3.39
C VAL A 63 -9.04 17.41 -2.49
N GLY A 64 -8.32 17.14 -1.41
CA GLY A 64 -7.59 18.14 -0.64
C GLY A 64 -8.43 18.93 0.39
N GLY A 65 -9.55 18.37 0.89
CA GLY A 65 -10.25 18.98 2.01
C GLY A 65 -11.74 19.26 1.79
N THR A 66 -12.27 20.19 2.58
CA THR A 66 -13.69 20.58 2.63
C THR A 66 -13.84 22.09 2.53
N ILE A 67 -15.03 22.61 2.28
CA ILE A 67 -15.29 24.05 2.33
C ILE A 67 -15.03 24.55 3.77
N LYS A 68 -14.24 25.63 3.90
CA LYS A 68 -13.96 26.23 5.21
C LYS A 68 -15.22 26.87 5.77
N ALA A 69 -15.77 26.30 6.84
CA ALA A 69 -16.89 26.83 7.59
C ALA A 69 -16.78 26.45 9.06
N LYS A 70 -17.39 27.22 9.96
CA LYS A 70 -17.36 26.98 11.41
C LYS A 70 -18.03 25.65 11.77
N ARG A 71 -19.15 25.32 11.07
CA ARG A 71 -19.94 24.10 11.28
C ARG A 71 -20.02 23.30 9.99
N ASN A 72 -18.89 22.75 9.54
CA ASN A 72 -18.85 21.84 8.40
C ASN A 72 -18.77 20.38 8.89
N ILE A 73 -19.83 19.62 8.62
CA ILE A 73 -19.98 18.23 9.04
C ILE A 73 -19.76 17.35 7.81
N ILE A 74 -18.84 16.40 7.89
CA ILE A 74 -18.69 15.37 6.87
C ILE A 74 -19.63 14.22 7.24
N MET A 75 -20.64 14.01 6.41
CA MET A 75 -21.62 12.96 6.60
C MET A 75 -21.89 12.28 5.26
N PRO A 76 -21.16 11.17 4.96
CA PRO A 76 -21.37 10.44 3.70
C PRO A 76 -22.84 10.14 3.45
N ARG A 77 -23.29 10.26 2.18
CA ARG A 77 -24.70 10.16 1.82
C ARG A 77 -25.42 8.93 2.41
N GLY A 78 -24.76 7.79 2.51
CA GLY A 78 -25.33 6.55 3.07
C GLY A 78 -25.51 6.54 4.59
N TRP A 79 -24.98 7.54 5.30
CA TRP A 79 -25.12 7.68 6.76
C TRP A 79 -26.12 8.78 7.16
N LEU A 80 -26.60 9.55 6.20
CA LEU A 80 -27.36 10.77 6.45
C LEU A 80 -28.60 10.50 7.32
N GLU A 81 -29.42 9.56 6.92
CA GLU A 81 -30.68 9.23 7.60
C GLU A 81 -30.46 8.65 9.00
N LEU A 82 -29.31 8.02 9.23
CA LEU A 82 -28.99 7.35 10.49
C LEU A 82 -28.36 8.28 11.54
N ARG A 83 -27.72 9.37 11.09
CA ARG A 83 -26.87 10.20 11.96
C ARG A 83 -27.20 11.67 12.01
N ILE A 84 -28.01 12.17 11.10
CA ILE A 84 -28.25 13.63 11.04
C ILE A 84 -28.92 14.16 12.32
N GLU A 85 -29.78 13.40 12.97
CA GLU A 85 -30.49 13.82 14.17
C GLU A 85 -29.57 13.86 15.41
N ASP A 86 -28.49 13.07 15.41
CA ASP A 86 -27.46 13.15 16.45
C ASP A 86 -26.67 14.46 16.38
N GLU A 87 -26.47 14.97 15.15
CA GLU A 87 -25.65 16.16 14.89
C GLU A 87 -26.48 17.45 14.88
N ILE A 88 -27.72 17.41 14.34
CA ILE A 88 -28.59 18.56 14.17
C ILE A 88 -30.00 18.21 14.62
N LYS A 89 -30.34 18.49 15.86
CA LYS A 89 -31.65 18.22 16.47
C LYS A 89 -32.72 19.22 16.04
N ASP A 90 -32.31 20.49 15.83
CA ASP A 90 -33.23 21.54 15.41
C ASP A 90 -33.60 21.38 13.94
N LYS A 91 -34.86 21.01 13.69
CA LYS A 91 -35.42 20.84 12.32
C LYS A 91 -35.50 22.14 11.52
N ASN A 92 -35.41 23.29 12.17
CA ASN A 92 -35.44 24.61 11.52
C ASN A 92 -34.03 25.21 11.33
N ALA A 93 -32.98 24.50 11.75
CA ALA A 93 -31.60 24.96 11.61
C ALA A 93 -31.25 25.22 10.14
N PRO A 94 -30.53 26.32 9.83
CA PRO A 94 -30.09 26.59 8.47
C PRO A 94 -29.02 25.58 8.03
N ILE A 95 -29.36 24.76 7.03
CA ILE A 95 -28.52 23.70 6.49
C ILE A 95 -28.23 23.91 5.02
N VAL A 96 -26.99 23.84 4.62
CA VAL A 96 -26.59 23.76 3.22
C VAL A 96 -25.85 22.44 2.99
N VAL A 97 -26.28 21.68 1.99
CA VAL A 97 -25.69 20.38 1.65
C VAL A 97 -24.89 20.49 0.36
N TYR A 98 -23.72 19.90 0.32
CA TYR A 98 -22.92 19.84 -0.90
C TYR A 98 -22.26 18.46 -1.10
N CYS A 99 -21.85 18.18 -2.33
CA CYS A 99 -20.98 17.05 -2.69
C CYS A 99 -19.89 17.50 -3.67
N GLY A 100 -19.22 16.59 -4.35
CA GLY A 100 -18.17 16.94 -5.33
C GLY A 100 -18.70 17.75 -6.52
N THR A 101 -19.76 17.27 -7.18
CA THR A 101 -20.22 17.75 -8.50
C THR A 101 -21.75 17.82 -8.60
N ASN A 102 -22.47 18.18 -7.55
CA ASN A 102 -23.93 18.32 -7.54
C ASN A 102 -24.72 17.07 -7.99
N ARG A 103 -24.26 15.87 -7.66
CA ARG A 103 -24.96 14.61 -7.99
C ARG A 103 -25.67 13.99 -6.78
N ARG A 104 -25.04 13.97 -5.63
CA ARG A 104 -25.55 13.34 -4.39
C ARG A 104 -26.23 14.32 -3.45
N SER A 105 -25.79 15.58 -3.43
CA SER A 105 -26.35 16.61 -2.54
C SER A 105 -27.81 16.94 -2.80
N PRO A 106 -28.36 16.99 -4.04
CA PRO A 106 -29.78 17.18 -4.24
C PRO A 106 -30.64 16.07 -3.63
N MET A 107 -30.21 14.79 -3.78
CA MET A 107 -30.88 13.64 -3.15
C MET A 107 -30.82 13.72 -1.61
N ALA A 108 -29.70 14.20 -1.06
CA ALA A 108 -29.56 14.40 0.37
C ALA A 108 -30.50 15.48 0.91
N VAL A 109 -30.62 16.61 0.19
CA VAL A 109 -31.58 17.68 0.53
C VAL A 109 -33.00 17.14 0.51
N GLN A 110 -33.41 16.44 -0.55
CA GLN A 110 -34.73 15.83 -0.64
C GLN A 110 -35.03 14.89 0.54
N THR A 111 -34.01 14.10 0.97
CA THR A 111 -34.11 13.23 2.14
C THR A 111 -34.32 14.04 3.43
N LEU A 112 -33.51 15.07 3.66
CA LEU A 112 -33.64 15.93 4.85
C LEU A 112 -35.00 16.60 4.93
N ILE A 113 -35.53 17.11 3.79
CA ILE A 113 -36.88 17.70 3.70
C ILE A 113 -37.93 16.63 4.12
N ARG A 114 -37.84 15.41 3.61
CA ARG A 114 -38.74 14.30 4.03
C ARG A 114 -38.62 13.94 5.50
N MET A 115 -37.44 14.14 6.11
CA MET A 115 -37.21 13.94 7.56
C MET A 115 -37.69 15.12 8.41
N GLY A 116 -38.33 16.16 7.80
CA GLY A 116 -38.91 17.31 8.49
C GLY A 116 -37.99 18.50 8.69
N TYR A 117 -36.77 18.50 8.11
CA TYR A 117 -35.94 19.72 8.12
C TYR A 117 -36.52 20.77 7.17
N THR A 118 -36.80 21.95 7.69
CA THR A 118 -37.54 23.00 6.96
C THR A 118 -36.65 24.02 6.26
N ASN A 119 -35.38 24.16 6.68
CA ASN A 119 -34.46 25.18 6.17
C ASN A 119 -33.22 24.54 5.56
N VAL A 120 -33.42 23.70 4.54
CA VAL A 120 -32.37 22.92 3.86
C VAL A 120 -32.22 23.35 2.42
N ARG A 121 -31.00 23.58 1.98
CA ARG A 121 -30.69 24.00 0.59
C ARG A 121 -29.50 23.20 0.04
N ASN A 122 -29.48 23.04 -1.26
CA ASN A 122 -28.41 22.40 -2.00
C ASN A 122 -27.42 23.45 -2.54
N TYR A 123 -26.13 23.25 -2.30
CA TYR A 123 -25.12 24.03 -3.02
C TYR A 123 -24.86 23.40 -4.39
N SER A 124 -25.41 24.01 -5.43
CA SER A 124 -25.42 23.49 -6.80
C SER A 124 -24.05 23.47 -7.48
N GLY A 125 -23.10 24.32 -7.05
CA GLY A 125 -21.72 24.29 -7.57
C GLY A 125 -20.91 23.09 -7.14
N GLY A 126 -21.20 22.55 -5.98
CA GLY A 126 -20.41 21.49 -5.36
C GLY A 126 -18.98 21.93 -5.02
N TYR A 127 -18.21 21.03 -4.41
CA TYR A 127 -16.85 21.31 -3.99
C TYR A 127 -15.91 21.67 -5.15
N SER A 128 -16.12 21.08 -6.32
CA SER A 128 -15.31 21.35 -7.51
C SER A 128 -15.40 22.81 -7.98
N ALA A 129 -16.60 23.40 -7.96
CA ALA A 129 -16.79 24.82 -8.31
C ALA A 129 -16.19 25.75 -7.23
N TRP A 130 -16.26 25.35 -5.95
CA TRP A 130 -15.64 26.08 -4.84
C TRP A 130 -14.12 26.17 -4.97
N LEU A 131 -13.47 25.02 -5.28
CA LEU A 131 -12.03 24.95 -5.55
C LEU A 131 -11.63 25.78 -6.78
N LYS A 132 -12.37 25.63 -7.89
CA LYS A 132 -12.10 26.39 -9.11
C LYS A 132 -12.18 27.91 -8.91
N ALA A 133 -13.04 28.35 -7.98
CA ALA A 133 -13.17 29.75 -7.60
C ALA A 133 -12.06 30.22 -6.61
N GLY A 134 -11.11 29.38 -6.22
CA GLY A 134 -10.03 29.71 -5.28
C GLY A 134 -10.52 30.10 -3.90
N LEU A 135 -11.68 29.60 -3.48
CA LEU A 135 -12.31 29.98 -2.21
C LEU A 135 -11.75 29.16 -1.02
N PRO A 136 -11.83 29.73 0.22
CA PRO A 136 -11.22 29.09 1.39
C PRO A 136 -11.71 27.68 1.65
N ILE A 137 -10.76 26.77 1.85
CA ILE A 137 -11.00 25.39 2.23
C ILE A 137 -10.35 25.11 3.60
N THR A 138 -10.93 24.16 4.31
CA THR A 138 -10.21 23.49 5.39
C THR A 138 -9.45 22.35 4.74
N THR A 139 -8.16 22.56 4.53
CA THR A 139 -7.29 21.42 4.34
C THR A 139 -7.33 20.66 5.66
N ARG A 140 -7.89 19.47 5.64
CA ARG A 140 -7.47 18.53 6.65
C ARG A 140 -5.99 18.25 6.37
N ASP A 141 -5.22 18.05 7.41
CA ASP A 141 -3.95 17.31 7.33
C ASP A 141 -4.20 15.85 6.92
N ALA A 142 -5.15 15.66 6.09
CA ALA A 142 -5.75 14.44 5.61
C ALA A 142 -5.53 14.30 4.11
N ALA A 143 -4.36 14.66 3.61
CA ALA A 143 -3.77 13.83 2.58
C ALA A 143 -3.77 12.42 3.17
N PRO A 144 -4.16 11.39 2.42
CA PRO A 144 -4.12 10.03 2.94
C PRO A 144 -2.77 9.85 3.61
N MET A 145 -2.75 9.60 4.93
CA MET A 145 -1.51 9.51 5.69
C MET A 145 -1.10 8.06 5.70
N SER A 146 0.16 7.82 5.41
CA SER A 146 0.85 6.60 5.76
C SER A 146 1.74 6.86 6.96
N PHE A 147 2.03 5.82 7.71
CA PHE A 147 2.97 5.83 8.81
C PHE A 147 3.88 4.61 8.71
N LEU A 148 5.04 4.71 9.31
CA LEU A 148 5.92 3.56 9.44
C LEU A 148 5.34 2.60 10.48
N TYR A 149 5.42 1.29 10.21
CA TYR A 149 5.08 0.26 11.19
C TYR A 149 5.96 0.38 12.45
N SER A 150 7.28 0.62 12.24
CA SER A 150 8.20 0.98 13.30
C SER A 150 9.00 2.23 12.95
N LYS A 151 9.44 2.98 13.96
CA LYS A 151 10.38 4.09 13.75
C LYS A 151 11.77 3.54 13.43
N PRO A 152 12.59 4.26 12.62
CA PRO A 152 13.96 3.86 12.37
C PRO A 152 14.77 3.73 13.67
N ILE A 153 15.50 2.63 13.79
CA ILE A 153 16.47 2.37 14.85
C ILE A 153 17.89 2.48 14.28
N LYS A 154 18.83 2.92 15.10
CA LYS A 154 20.26 2.91 14.74
C LYS A 154 20.76 1.47 14.90
N VAL A 155 21.15 0.82 13.78
CA VAL A 155 21.63 -0.56 13.77
C VAL A 155 23.14 -0.62 13.98
N ALA A 156 23.85 0.33 13.35
CA ALA A 156 25.29 0.50 13.50
C ALA A 156 25.65 1.97 13.31
N ASP A 157 26.94 2.29 13.39
CA ASP A 157 27.34 3.64 13.04
C ASP A 157 26.97 3.96 11.59
N ARG A 158 26.30 5.12 11.38
CA ARG A 158 25.80 5.60 10.07
C ARG A 158 24.72 4.75 9.41
N VAL A 159 24.30 3.60 10.01
CA VAL A 159 23.30 2.68 9.43
C VAL A 159 22.05 2.61 10.28
N TRP A 160 20.91 2.81 9.64
CA TRP A 160 19.60 2.84 10.27
C TRP A 160 18.61 1.95 9.53
N SER A 161 17.64 1.40 10.22
CA SER A 161 16.55 0.63 9.59
C SER A 161 15.23 0.84 10.31
N SER A 162 14.17 1.01 9.54
CA SER A 162 12.78 0.97 9.99
C SER A 162 12.26 -0.44 9.69
N ILE A 163 12.02 -1.20 10.74
CA ILE A 163 11.65 -2.62 10.61
C ILE A 163 10.18 -2.71 10.21
N GLY A 164 9.90 -3.41 9.12
CA GLY A 164 8.55 -3.67 8.66
C GLY A 164 7.86 -4.77 9.46
N GLU A 165 6.53 -4.85 9.31
CA GLU A 165 5.77 -5.97 9.86
C GLU A 165 6.15 -7.26 9.11
N THR A 166 6.26 -8.36 9.82
CA THR A 166 6.57 -9.68 9.23
C THR A 166 5.39 -10.31 8.50
N SER A 167 4.18 -9.76 8.68
CA SER A 167 2.97 -10.14 7.94
C SER A 167 2.98 -9.64 6.48
N PRO A 168 2.08 -10.13 5.62
CA PRO A 168 1.92 -9.58 4.27
C PRO A 168 1.54 -8.10 4.28
N SER A 169 1.78 -7.42 3.14
CA SER A 169 1.33 -6.04 2.93
C SER A 169 -0.18 -5.90 3.05
N THR A 170 -0.67 -5.06 3.96
CA THR A 170 -2.08 -4.77 4.22
C THR A 170 -2.34 -3.27 4.23
N TYR A 171 -3.63 -2.89 4.32
CA TYR A 171 -4.02 -1.50 4.54
C TYR A 171 -3.56 -1.00 5.91
N GLU A 172 -3.67 -1.85 6.94
CA GLU A 172 -3.38 -1.53 8.34
C GLU A 172 -1.89 -1.26 8.55
N ASN A 173 -1.00 -2.12 8.02
CA ASN A 173 0.44 -1.89 8.09
C ASN A 173 0.97 -0.90 7.03
N THR A 174 0.05 -0.26 6.27
CA THR A 174 0.39 0.76 5.25
C THR A 174 1.29 0.27 4.12
N GLY A 175 1.38 -1.05 3.93
CA GLY A 175 2.32 -1.68 3.01
C GLY A 175 3.76 -1.71 3.52
N HIS A 176 4.00 -1.42 4.80
CA HIS A 176 5.32 -1.50 5.43
C HIS A 176 5.55 -2.91 5.99
N ASN A 177 5.85 -3.83 5.10
CA ASN A 177 6.07 -5.24 5.41
C ASN A 177 7.49 -5.74 5.11
N ASN A 178 8.40 -4.84 4.74
CA ASN A 178 9.83 -5.09 4.56
C ASN A 178 10.65 -4.02 5.27
N ASN A 179 11.93 -4.26 5.46
CA ASN A 179 12.81 -3.31 6.11
C ASN A 179 13.17 -2.15 5.16
N LEU A 180 12.98 -0.92 5.64
CA LEU A 180 13.37 0.29 4.94
C LEU A 180 14.62 0.85 5.62
N SER A 181 15.77 0.63 4.99
CA SER A 181 17.06 0.98 5.57
C SER A 181 17.66 2.22 4.93
N PHE A 182 18.52 2.93 5.65
CA PHE A 182 19.28 4.03 5.09
C PHE A 182 20.65 4.18 5.72
N VAL A 183 21.58 4.70 4.91
CA VAL A 183 22.97 4.93 5.29
C VAL A 183 23.27 6.42 5.18
N ILE A 184 23.84 7.00 6.25
CA ILE A 184 24.14 8.44 6.35
C ILE A 184 25.63 8.64 6.22
N GLY A 185 26.05 9.24 5.11
CA GLY A 185 27.42 9.75 4.92
C GLY A 185 27.57 11.23 5.31
N ASP A 186 28.76 11.76 5.11
CA ASP A 186 29.04 13.19 5.38
C ASP A 186 28.39 14.08 4.32
N ASP A 187 28.19 13.60 3.08
CA ASP A 187 27.71 14.36 1.94
C ASP A 187 26.30 13.96 1.48
N ALA A 188 25.86 12.76 1.80
CA ALA A 188 24.60 12.21 1.29
C ALA A 188 24.02 11.11 2.15
N VAL A 189 22.72 10.84 1.94
CA VAL A 189 22.02 9.66 2.44
C VAL A 189 21.68 8.77 1.25
N MET A 190 21.89 7.47 1.41
CA MET A 190 21.36 6.41 0.55
C MET A 190 20.19 5.74 1.29
N VAL A 191 19.07 5.54 0.59
CA VAL A 191 17.92 4.75 1.05
C VAL A 191 17.94 3.41 0.32
N PHE A 192 17.75 2.32 1.03
CA PHE A 192 17.63 0.96 0.51
C PHE A 192 16.18 0.50 0.71
N ASN A 193 15.49 0.25 -0.41
CA ASN A 193 14.05 0.07 -0.58
C ASN A 193 13.22 1.35 -0.45
N GLY A 194 12.45 1.60 -1.49
CA GLY A 194 11.61 2.79 -1.61
C GLY A 194 10.34 2.76 -0.75
N GLY A 195 9.94 1.56 -0.30
CA GLY A 195 8.68 1.33 0.39
C GLY A 195 7.50 1.00 -0.54
N GLY A 196 6.44 0.47 0.03
CA GLY A 196 5.26 -0.03 -0.68
C GLY A 196 4.32 1.04 -1.24
N SER A 197 4.61 2.34 -1.09
CA SER A 197 3.82 3.44 -1.65
C SER A 197 4.54 4.79 -1.55
N PHE A 198 4.07 5.77 -2.33
CA PHE A 198 4.47 7.18 -2.24
C PHE A 198 4.38 7.73 -0.80
N LEU A 199 3.28 7.44 -0.13
CA LEU A 199 3.04 7.96 1.23
C LEU A 199 3.93 7.31 2.28
N LEU A 200 4.23 6.01 2.13
CA LEU A 200 5.15 5.31 3.01
C LEU A 200 6.58 5.87 2.86
N ALA A 201 7.02 6.10 1.62
CA ALA A 201 8.30 6.77 1.33
C ALA A 201 8.38 8.17 1.96
N SER A 202 7.29 8.95 1.86
CA SER A 202 7.19 10.26 2.52
C SER A 202 7.29 10.16 4.04
N ALA A 203 6.67 9.12 4.65
CA ALA A 203 6.76 8.87 6.08
C ALA A 203 8.20 8.54 6.51
N LEU A 204 8.91 7.70 5.75
CA LEU A 204 10.32 7.39 6.00
C LEU A 204 11.19 8.66 5.90
N HIS A 205 11.00 9.46 4.86
CA HIS A 205 11.78 10.70 4.69
C HIS A 205 11.57 11.70 5.85
N LYS A 206 10.35 11.78 6.38
CA LYS A 206 10.08 12.60 7.59
C LYS A 206 10.90 12.14 8.79
N GLU A 207 11.08 10.84 8.98
CA GLU A 207 11.92 10.31 10.06
C GLU A 207 13.40 10.53 9.77
N ILE A 208 13.88 10.33 8.53
CA ILE A 208 15.27 10.64 8.13
C ILE A 208 15.62 12.09 8.46
N LYS A 209 14.72 13.05 8.15
CA LYS A 209 14.93 14.48 8.44
C LYS A 209 14.99 14.83 9.93
N LYS A 210 14.50 13.99 10.82
CA LYS A 210 14.67 14.16 12.28
C LYS A 210 16.06 13.72 12.74
N ILE A 211 16.72 12.85 11.97
CA ILE A 211 18.02 12.25 12.30
C ILE A 211 19.15 13.04 11.66
N THR A 212 18.96 13.52 10.42
CA THR A 212 20.00 14.25 9.66
C THR A 212 19.40 15.28 8.72
N ASN A 213 20.17 16.35 8.47
CA ASN A 213 19.88 17.36 7.45
C ASN A 213 20.55 17.07 6.10
N LYS A 214 21.29 15.96 5.99
CA LYS A 214 21.97 15.58 4.75
C LYS A 214 20.94 15.23 3.67
N PRO A 215 21.18 15.58 2.39
CA PRO A 215 20.26 15.26 1.32
C PRO A 215 20.23 13.76 1.03
N VAL A 216 19.05 13.21 0.78
CA VAL A 216 18.93 11.88 0.18
C VAL A 216 19.26 12.01 -1.30
N LYS A 217 20.37 11.41 -1.73
CA LYS A 217 20.81 11.43 -3.12
C LYS A 217 20.51 10.14 -3.87
N TYR A 218 20.45 9.02 -3.18
CA TYR A 218 20.31 7.69 -3.79
C TYR A 218 19.16 6.91 -3.17
N LEU A 219 18.36 6.30 -4.04
CA LEU A 219 17.42 5.24 -3.70
C LEU A 219 17.88 3.97 -4.42
N VAL A 220 17.97 2.88 -3.68
CA VAL A 220 18.33 1.57 -4.21
C VAL A 220 17.13 0.65 -4.12
N TYR A 221 16.71 0.07 -5.24
CA TYR A 221 15.78 -1.04 -5.26
C TYR A 221 16.56 -2.34 -5.08
N GLU A 222 16.23 -3.12 -4.06
CA GLU A 222 16.90 -4.40 -3.83
C GLU A 222 16.56 -5.44 -4.89
N ASN A 223 15.32 -5.37 -5.41
CA ASN A 223 14.78 -6.28 -6.43
C ASN A 223 13.62 -5.63 -7.20
N GLY A 224 12.94 -6.39 -8.06
CA GLY A 224 11.83 -5.93 -8.88
C GLY A 224 10.46 -5.91 -8.19
N GLN A 225 10.38 -6.07 -6.87
CA GLN A 225 9.11 -6.19 -6.16
C GLN A 225 8.54 -4.85 -5.69
N GLY A 226 7.23 -4.87 -5.37
CA GLY A 226 6.51 -3.64 -5.02
C GLY A 226 6.99 -2.98 -3.73
N HIS A 227 7.46 -3.74 -2.74
CA HIS A 227 7.97 -3.19 -1.49
C HIS A 227 9.27 -2.39 -1.70
N ALA A 228 10.07 -2.76 -2.70
CA ALA A 228 11.28 -2.05 -3.05
C ALA A 228 11.02 -0.81 -3.92
N ALA A 229 10.06 -0.89 -4.87
CA ALA A 229 9.96 0.05 -5.98
C ALA A 229 8.79 1.06 -5.91
N LEU A 230 7.67 0.73 -5.26
CA LEU A 230 6.45 1.56 -5.32
C LEU A 230 6.60 2.94 -4.67
N GLY A 231 7.50 3.10 -3.71
CA GLY A 231 7.82 4.41 -3.14
C GLY A 231 8.70 5.30 -4.03
N GLY A 232 9.19 4.78 -5.14
CA GLY A 232 10.09 5.48 -6.08
C GLY A 232 9.54 6.80 -6.59
N SER A 233 8.21 6.90 -6.79
CA SER A 233 7.56 8.13 -7.26
C SER A 233 7.74 9.31 -6.28
N TYR A 234 7.77 9.06 -4.98
CA TYR A 234 8.08 10.08 -3.98
C TYR A 234 9.53 10.57 -4.09
N TRP A 235 10.47 9.65 -4.13
CA TRP A 235 11.90 9.97 -4.17
C TRP A 235 12.29 10.65 -5.48
N LYS A 236 11.69 10.25 -6.60
CA LYS A 236 11.89 10.87 -7.91
C LYS A 236 11.49 12.35 -7.94
N GLN A 237 10.37 12.70 -7.29
CA GLN A 237 9.93 14.10 -7.17
C GLN A 237 10.93 14.98 -6.40
N LEU A 238 11.76 14.37 -5.55
CA LEU A 238 12.84 15.07 -4.82
C LEU A 238 14.17 15.11 -5.57
N GLY A 239 14.23 14.59 -6.80
CA GLY A 239 15.44 14.51 -7.60
C GLY A 239 16.42 13.44 -7.16
N VAL A 240 15.97 12.45 -6.36
CA VAL A 240 16.80 11.32 -5.92
C VAL A 240 17.08 10.39 -7.09
N GLN A 241 18.35 9.98 -7.26
CA GLN A 241 18.76 9.01 -8.28
C GLN A 241 18.37 7.60 -7.84
N ILE A 242 17.64 6.90 -8.71
CA ILE A 242 17.18 5.53 -8.46
C ILE A 242 18.12 4.53 -9.13
N ILE A 243 18.59 3.56 -8.36
CA ILE A 243 19.57 2.54 -8.76
C ILE A 243 19.00 1.16 -8.54
N ALA A 244 19.18 0.24 -9.49
CA ALA A 244 18.78 -1.16 -9.37
C ALA A 244 19.71 -2.08 -10.17
N HIS A 245 19.63 -3.39 -9.91
CA HIS A 245 20.19 -4.38 -10.82
C HIS A 245 19.43 -4.40 -12.15
N GLU A 246 20.08 -4.77 -13.25
CA GLU A 246 19.43 -4.82 -14.56
C GLU A 246 18.28 -5.83 -14.61
N ASP A 247 18.42 -7.02 -13.98
CA ASP A 247 17.36 -8.01 -13.89
C ASP A 247 16.17 -7.50 -13.08
N ALA A 248 16.39 -6.75 -11.99
CA ALA A 248 15.33 -6.11 -11.23
C ALA A 248 14.59 -5.07 -12.09
N ALA A 249 15.31 -4.30 -12.91
CA ALA A 249 14.70 -3.35 -13.83
C ALA A 249 13.85 -4.06 -14.91
N HIS A 250 14.33 -5.19 -15.45
CA HIS A 250 13.55 -6.03 -16.35
C HIS A 250 12.27 -6.54 -15.69
N LYS A 251 12.38 -7.10 -14.48
CA LYS A 251 11.24 -7.61 -13.72
C LYS A 251 10.21 -6.52 -13.42
N ILE A 252 10.65 -5.31 -13.05
CA ILE A 252 9.76 -4.16 -12.85
C ILE A 252 9.00 -3.85 -14.15
N LYS A 253 9.68 -3.84 -15.29
CA LYS A 253 9.06 -3.54 -16.59
C LYS A 253 7.98 -4.56 -16.97
N GLU A 254 8.23 -5.83 -16.72
CA GLU A 254 7.29 -6.93 -17.01
C GLU A 254 6.07 -6.89 -16.09
N ASP A 255 6.29 -6.70 -14.79
CA ASP A 255 5.30 -6.90 -13.75
C ASP A 255 4.60 -5.62 -13.27
N LYS A 256 4.99 -4.43 -13.77
CA LYS A 256 4.56 -3.14 -13.21
C LYS A 256 3.04 -3.01 -13.06
N ASP A 257 2.28 -3.40 -14.06
CA ASP A 257 0.82 -3.24 -14.04
C ASP A 257 0.17 -4.17 -13.01
N ARG A 258 0.65 -5.41 -12.92
CA ARG A 258 0.24 -6.38 -11.92
C ARG A 258 0.57 -5.91 -10.49
N ILE A 259 1.77 -5.37 -10.29
CA ILE A 259 2.22 -4.83 -9.00
C ILE A 259 1.37 -3.62 -8.59
N LEU A 260 1.18 -2.65 -9.52
CA LEU A 260 0.39 -1.44 -9.28
C LEU A 260 -1.06 -1.77 -8.94
N ASP A 261 -1.70 -2.65 -9.71
CA ASP A 261 -3.10 -3.03 -9.48
C ASP A 261 -3.29 -3.78 -8.16
N SER A 262 -2.35 -4.66 -7.84
CA SER A 262 -2.37 -5.39 -6.58
C SER A 262 -2.20 -4.43 -5.38
N ALA A 263 -1.25 -3.50 -5.45
CA ALA A 263 -1.04 -2.49 -4.41
C ALA A 263 -2.22 -1.54 -4.27
N ARG A 264 -2.81 -1.08 -5.39
CA ARG A 264 -3.99 -0.20 -5.39
C ARG A 264 -5.18 -0.84 -4.67
N ARG A 265 -5.43 -2.14 -4.92
CA ARG A 265 -6.51 -2.88 -4.23
C ARG A 265 -6.26 -3.00 -2.73
N ARG A 266 -5.01 -3.28 -2.31
CA ARG A 266 -4.66 -3.44 -0.90
C ARG A 266 -4.62 -2.12 -0.14
N LEU A 267 -3.93 -1.12 -0.69
CA LEU A 267 -3.64 0.13 0.01
C LEU A 267 -4.74 1.19 -0.12
N LYS A 268 -5.66 1.05 -1.10
CA LYS A 268 -6.81 1.94 -1.32
C LYS A 268 -6.38 3.41 -1.44
N ASP A 269 -6.80 4.29 -0.54
CA ASP A 269 -6.42 5.70 -0.49
C ASP A 269 -4.94 5.92 -0.14
N LYS A 270 -4.32 5.00 0.59
CA LYS A 270 -2.87 5.05 0.88
C LYS A 270 -2.00 4.78 -0.36
N PHE A 271 -2.60 4.37 -1.48
CA PHE A 271 -1.94 4.27 -2.80
C PHE A 271 -1.79 5.63 -3.52
N PHE A 272 -2.26 6.73 -2.91
CA PHE A 272 -2.19 8.08 -3.48
C PHE A 272 -0.81 8.41 -4.07
N ASN A 273 -0.76 8.99 -5.28
CA ASN A 273 0.44 9.37 -6.05
C ASN A 273 1.49 8.27 -6.25
N THR A 274 1.13 7.00 -6.01
CA THR A 274 2.04 5.89 -6.20
C THR A 274 2.08 5.50 -7.69
N GLU A 275 3.28 5.60 -8.27
CA GLU A 275 3.59 5.21 -9.64
C GLU A 275 4.82 4.32 -9.63
N MET A 276 4.93 3.44 -10.62
CA MET A 276 6.13 2.64 -10.81
C MET A 276 7.15 3.46 -11.61
N ILE A 277 8.26 3.78 -10.96
CA ILE A 277 9.38 4.52 -11.58
C ILE A 277 10.50 3.56 -11.91
N MET A 278 10.93 3.59 -13.17
CA MET A 278 12.09 2.81 -13.60
C MET A 278 13.38 3.39 -12.99
N PRO A 279 14.39 2.55 -12.69
CA PRO A 279 15.66 3.05 -12.22
C PRO A 279 16.34 3.98 -13.24
N ASP A 280 17.03 5.01 -12.75
CA ASP A 280 17.83 5.93 -13.57
C ASP A 280 19.15 5.30 -13.99
N VAL A 281 19.68 4.41 -13.14
CA VAL A 281 20.95 3.72 -13.34
C VAL A 281 20.78 2.24 -13.01
N THR A 282 21.24 1.42 -13.93
CA THR A 282 21.34 -0.03 -13.69
C THR A 282 22.80 -0.48 -13.64
N PHE A 283 23.05 -1.65 -13.06
CA PHE A 283 24.34 -2.33 -13.03
C PHE A 283 24.12 -3.85 -13.03
N SER A 284 25.14 -4.61 -13.45
CA SER A 284 25.05 -6.08 -13.59
C SER A 284 25.72 -6.86 -12.46
N GLU A 285 26.83 -6.38 -11.90
CA GLU A 285 27.56 -7.15 -10.87
C GLU A 285 27.72 -6.34 -9.58
N LYS A 286 28.32 -5.17 -9.68
CA LYS A 286 28.73 -4.38 -8.52
C LYS A 286 28.70 -2.89 -8.83
N LYS A 287 28.26 -2.10 -7.86
CA LYS A 287 28.32 -0.65 -7.87
C LYS A 287 28.76 -0.12 -6.50
N VAL A 288 29.71 0.78 -6.46
CA VAL A 288 30.16 1.43 -5.22
C VAL A 288 29.60 2.84 -5.16
N LEU A 289 28.97 3.17 -4.03
CA LEU A 289 28.53 4.53 -3.70
C LEU A 289 29.43 5.08 -2.60
N ASP A 290 30.03 6.24 -2.82
CA ASP A 290 30.69 7.01 -1.79
C ASP A 290 29.73 8.09 -1.28
N LEU A 291 29.39 8.03 0.02
CA LEU A 291 28.46 8.97 0.64
C LEU A 291 29.19 10.07 1.46
N GLY A 292 30.51 10.11 1.37
CA GLY A 292 31.37 10.89 2.25
C GLY A 292 31.61 10.16 3.57
N GLY A 293 32.84 9.67 3.76
CA GLY A 293 33.24 8.96 4.99
C GLY A 293 32.62 7.57 5.20
N ILE A 294 31.83 7.08 4.25
CA ILE A 294 31.35 5.69 4.21
C ILE A 294 31.12 5.27 2.76
N LYS A 295 31.64 4.09 2.42
CA LYS A 295 31.44 3.42 1.13
C LYS A 295 30.40 2.32 1.27
N VAL A 296 29.41 2.31 0.37
CA VAL A 296 28.40 1.26 0.27
C VAL A 296 28.60 0.50 -1.04
N ILE A 297 28.77 -0.79 -0.93
CA ILE A 297 28.95 -1.70 -2.05
C ILE A 297 27.59 -2.36 -2.34
N LEU A 298 26.95 -1.96 -3.44
CA LEU A 298 25.78 -2.65 -3.98
C LEU A 298 26.27 -3.82 -4.82
N GLN A 299 25.79 -5.01 -4.57
CA GLN A 299 26.26 -6.21 -5.24
C GLN A 299 25.19 -7.30 -5.35
N MET A 300 25.10 -7.93 -6.52
CA MET A 300 24.44 -9.21 -6.72
C MET A 300 25.46 -10.32 -6.46
N LEU A 301 25.18 -11.23 -5.53
CA LEU A 301 26.07 -12.36 -5.21
C LEU A 301 25.79 -13.58 -6.09
N GLY A 302 24.59 -13.67 -6.63
CA GLY A 302 24.05 -14.73 -7.46
C GLY A 302 22.53 -14.75 -7.37
N ALA A 303 21.91 -15.74 -8.00
CA ALA A 303 20.46 -15.93 -7.90
C ALA A 303 20.04 -16.19 -6.44
N ALA A 304 18.91 -15.62 -6.05
CA ALA A 304 18.37 -15.74 -4.70
C ALA A 304 16.84 -15.86 -4.72
N HIS A 305 16.13 -15.03 -3.97
CA HIS A 305 14.70 -15.07 -3.81
C HIS A 305 13.95 -14.66 -5.11
N SER A 306 14.47 -13.65 -5.81
CA SER A 306 13.92 -13.15 -7.07
C SER A 306 15.00 -12.65 -8.02
N PRO A 307 14.71 -12.49 -9.33
CA PRO A 307 15.68 -11.92 -10.27
C PRO A 307 16.15 -10.53 -9.85
N GLY A 308 17.47 -10.35 -9.82
CA GLY A 308 18.09 -9.07 -9.51
C GLY A 308 18.16 -8.69 -8.04
N ASP A 309 18.01 -9.66 -7.13
CA ASP A 309 18.24 -9.43 -5.70
C ASP A 309 19.66 -8.95 -5.45
N ILE A 310 19.81 -7.79 -4.83
CA ILE A 310 21.10 -7.22 -4.44
C ILE A 310 21.14 -6.94 -2.95
N MET A 311 22.36 -6.86 -2.44
CA MET A 311 22.62 -6.42 -1.08
C MET A 311 23.43 -5.12 -1.06
N ALA A 312 23.44 -4.43 0.06
CA ALA A 312 24.30 -3.27 0.32
C ALA A 312 25.29 -3.62 1.45
N TRP A 313 26.57 -3.67 1.13
CA TRP A 313 27.65 -4.03 2.04
C TRP A 313 28.48 -2.84 2.47
N MET A 314 28.65 -2.64 3.77
CA MET A 314 29.51 -1.66 4.39
C MET A 314 30.67 -2.38 5.11
N PRO A 315 31.82 -2.56 4.43
CA PRO A 315 32.91 -3.39 4.94
C PRO A 315 33.52 -2.90 6.27
N GLU A 316 33.71 -1.60 6.41
CA GLU A 316 34.30 -1.00 7.61
C GLU A 316 33.41 -1.17 8.85
N GLN A 317 32.09 -1.05 8.65
CA GLN A 317 31.09 -1.28 9.71
C GLN A 317 30.81 -2.77 9.95
N LYS A 318 31.20 -3.63 9.01
CA LYS A 318 30.83 -5.06 8.95
C LYS A 318 29.31 -5.25 9.00
N VAL A 319 28.56 -4.39 8.31
CA VAL A 319 27.10 -4.43 8.22
C VAL A 319 26.69 -4.72 6.78
N VAL A 320 25.76 -5.63 6.59
CA VAL A 320 25.10 -5.88 5.33
C VAL A 320 23.59 -5.62 5.44
N ILE A 321 23.04 -4.89 4.51
CA ILE A 321 21.59 -4.84 4.25
C ILE A 321 21.36 -5.85 3.15
N SER A 322 20.86 -7.04 3.51
CA SER A 322 20.79 -8.17 2.59
C SER A 322 19.53 -8.17 1.71
N GLY A 323 18.53 -7.38 2.06
CA GLY A 323 17.24 -7.50 1.40
C GLY A 323 16.71 -8.93 1.47
N ASP A 324 15.96 -9.33 0.46
CA ASP A 324 15.33 -10.65 0.37
C ASP A 324 16.29 -11.81 0.10
N LEU A 325 17.62 -11.56 0.08
CA LEU A 325 18.61 -12.62 0.14
C LEU A 325 18.52 -13.42 1.46
N ALA A 326 18.08 -12.78 2.56
CA ALA A 326 18.00 -13.40 3.88
C ALA A 326 16.70 -13.07 4.60
N PHE A 327 16.16 -14.07 5.30
CA PHE A 327 14.92 -14.00 6.06
C PHE A 327 15.11 -14.58 7.47
N HIS A 328 14.39 -14.00 8.44
CA HIS A 328 14.09 -14.63 9.72
C HIS A 328 12.82 -14.02 10.34
N GLU A 329 12.33 -14.56 11.45
CA GLU A 329 11.06 -14.19 12.09
C GLU A 329 9.81 -14.47 11.24
N ARG A 330 9.93 -14.47 9.91
CA ARG A 330 8.88 -14.95 9.00
C ARG A 330 9.43 -16.03 8.07
N MET A 331 8.54 -16.90 7.57
CA MET A 331 8.88 -17.86 6.55
C MET A 331 9.14 -17.14 5.21
N LEU A 332 10.24 -17.49 4.55
CA LEU A 332 10.55 -17.00 3.21
C LEU A 332 9.51 -17.50 2.19
N PRO A 333 9.07 -16.70 1.23
CA PRO A 333 8.25 -17.17 0.13
C PRO A 333 9.11 -17.73 -1.01
N VAL A 334 8.63 -18.79 -1.66
CA VAL A 334 9.20 -19.31 -2.91
C VAL A 334 8.21 -18.99 -4.04
N PHE A 335 8.70 -18.27 -5.06
CA PHE A 335 7.94 -17.90 -6.26
C PHE A 335 8.28 -18.83 -7.44
N GLU A 336 7.63 -18.61 -8.58
CA GLU A 336 7.88 -19.37 -9.80
C GLU A 336 9.30 -19.17 -10.35
N ASP A 337 9.82 -17.96 -10.18
CA ASP A 337 11.14 -17.53 -10.65
C ASP A 337 12.23 -17.65 -9.57
N THR A 338 11.92 -18.16 -8.38
CA THR A 338 12.91 -18.42 -7.33
C THR A 338 13.75 -19.66 -7.67
N GLN A 339 15.05 -19.46 -7.81
CA GLN A 339 16.00 -20.53 -8.10
C GLN A 339 16.61 -21.08 -6.81
N THR A 340 15.87 -21.94 -6.09
CA THR A 340 16.25 -22.39 -4.74
C THR A 340 17.60 -23.11 -4.68
N GLY A 341 17.98 -23.87 -5.72
CA GLY A 341 19.28 -24.53 -5.80
C GLY A 341 20.44 -23.54 -5.94
N GLU A 342 20.28 -22.53 -6.80
CA GLU A 342 21.26 -21.46 -6.96
C GLU A 342 21.32 -20.55 -5.73
N TRP A 343 20.18 -20.30 -5.06
CA TRP A 343 20.17 -19.52 -3.83
C TRP A 343 21.03 -20.17 -2.73
N VAL A 344 20.94 -21.49 -2.58
CA VAL A 344 21.82 -22.22 -1.66
C VAL A 344 23.31 -22.04 -2.01
N LYS A 345 23.68 -22.07 -3.30
CA LYS A 345 25.05 -21.81 -3.75
C LYS A 345 25.49 -20.36 -3.54
N THR A 346 24.59 -19.41 -3.75
CA THR A 346 24.82 -17.98 -3.49
C THR A 346 25.16 -17.71 -2.04
N TRP A 347 24.63 -18.53 -1.13
CA TRP A 347 24.85 -18.38 0.30
C TRP A 347 26.32 -18.48 0.71
N ASP A 348 27.11 -19.31 0.06
CA ASP A 348 28.56 -19.45 0.38
C ASP A 348 29.30 -18.12 0.13
N LYS A 349 28.92 -17.37 -0.89
CA LYS A 349 29.46 -16.03 -1.14
C LYS A 349 28.98 -15.02 -0.10
N PHE A 350 27.75 -15.17 0.37
CA PHE A 350 27.18 -14.31 1.41
C PHE A 350 27.88 -14.52 2.76
N GLU A 351 28.08 -15.76 3.17
CA GLU A 351 28.85 -16.11 4.37
C GLU A 351 30.30 -15.60 4.31
N ALA A 352 30.93 -15.65 3.13
CA ALA A 352 32.31 -15.20 2.93
C ALA A 352 32.53 -13.70 3.18
N LEU A 353 31.47 -12.86 3.14
CA LEU A 353 31.54 -11.44 3.53
C LEU A 353 31.85 -11.28 5.03
N ASN A 354 31.56 -12.29 5.84
CA ASN A 354 31.75 -12.30 7.29
C ASN A 354 31.18 -11.03 7.99
N PRO A 355 29.90 -10.69 7.77
CA PRO A 355 29.28 -9.53 8.39
C PRO A 355 29.10 -9.77 9.90
N LYS A 356 29.20 -8.68 10.67
CA LYS A 356 28.87 -8.70 12.10
C LYS A 356 27.37 -8.54 12.34
N ILE A 357 26.72 -7.74 11.50
CA ILE A 357 25.29 -7.45 11.58
C ILE A 357 24.68 -7.61 10.19
N ILE A 358 23.56 -8.27 10.13
CA ILE A 358 22.74 -8.44 8.92
C ILE A 358 21.38 -7.75 9.15
N ILE A 359 20.99 -6.90 8.22
CA ILE A 359 19.65 -6.36 8.14
C ILE A 359 18.94 -7.10 6.99
N PRO A 360 18.07 -8.08 7.29
CA PRO A 360 17.37 -8.86 6.27
C PRO A 360 16.27 -8.03 5.57
N GLY A 361 15.66 -8.56 4.53
CA GLY A 361 14.48 -7.96 3.92
C GLY A 361 13.29 -7.94 4.89
N HIS A 362 13.18 -8.98 5.72
CA HIS A 362 12.12 -9.15 6.70
C HIS A 362 12.67 -9.71 8.01
N GLY A 363 12.14 -9.21 9.14
CA GLY A 363 12.64 -9.49 10.48
C GLY A 363 13.64 -8.45 10.97
N GLY A 364 13.99 -8.49 12.26
CA GLY A 364 14.91 -7.52 12.85
C GLY A 364 16.38 -7.72 12.44
N PRO A 365 17.26 -6.73 12.70
CA PRO A 365 18.70 -6.91 12.53
C PRO A 365 19.22 -8.09 13.34
N THR A 366 20.09 -8.91 12.75
CA THR A 366 20.53 -10.19 13.34
C THR A 366 21.94 -10.58 12.88
N ASP A 367 22.32 -11.84 13.09
CA ASP A 367 23.61 -12.42 12.72
C ASP A 367 23.49 -13.51 11.62
N MET A 368 24.65 -13.96 11.12
CA MET A 368 24.72 -14.99 10.08
C MET A 368 24.10 -16.32 10.50
N ALA A 369 24.32 -16.74 11.75
CA ALA A 369 23.81 -18.04 12.23
C ALA A 369 22.27 -18.07 12.19
N THR A 370 21.63 -16.98 12.59
CA THR A 370 20.17 -16.84 12.59
C THR A 370 19.60 -16.88 11.16
N VAL A 371 20.12 -16.06 10.24
CA VAL A 371 19.59 -16.05 8.86
C VAL A 371 19.92 -17.35 8.11
N THR A 372 21.06 -17.99 8.39
CA THR A 372 21.41 -19.31 7.84
C THR A 372 20.36 -20.34 8.22
N LYS A 373 20.01 -20.41 9.51
CA LYS A 373 18.99 -21.34 10.02
C LYS A 373 17.63 -21.19 9.31
N TYR A 374 17.18 -19.95 9.11
CA TYR A 374 15.83 -19.70 8.62
C TYR A 374 15.74 -19.47 7.10
N THR A 375 16.89 -19.34 6.43
CA THR A 375 16.93 -19.22 4.96
C THR A 375 17.62 -20.43 4.34
N LYS A 376 18.95 -20.55 4.45
CA LYS A 376 19.73 -21.65 3.81
C LYS A 376 19.28 -23.02 4.28
N ASP A 377 19.24 -23.23 5.62
CA ASP A 377 18.92 -24.56 6.17
C ASP A 377 17.49 -24.98 5.85
N TYR A 378 16.54 -24.04 5.81
CA TYR A 378 15.19 -24.32 5.36
C TYR A 378 15.16 -24.77 3.89
N LEU A 379 15.86 -24.07 3.00
CA LEU A 379 15.94 -24.45 1.58
C LEU A 379 16.61 -25.81 1.40
N VAL A 380 17.72 -26.06 2.08
CA VAL A 380 18.42 -27.35 2.05
C VAL A 380 17.51 -28.46 2.56
N PHE A 381 16.83 -28.25 3.68
CA PHE A 381 15.88 -29.20 4.25
C PHE A 381 14.77 -29.55 3.24
N MET A 382 14.11 -28.56 2.67
CA MET A 382 13.01 -28.79 1.74
C MET A 382 13.48 -29.47 0.46
N ARG A 383 14.60 -29.03 -0.14
CA ARG A 383 15.18 -29.65 -1.34
C ARG A 383 15.61 -31.10 -1.09
N SER A 384 16.19 -31.40 0.08
CA SER A 384 16.56 -32.76 0.45
C SER A 384 15.36 -33.69 0.60
N LYS A 385 14.26 -33.21 1.20
CA LYS A 385 13.02 -34.01 1.34
C LYS A 385 12.35 -34.22 -0.02
N ILE A 386 12.25 -33.19 -0.81
CA ILE A 386 11.63 -33.22 -2.14
C ILE A 386 12.45 -34.09 -3.12
N GLY A 387 13.78 -33.97 -3.10
CA GLY A 387 14.63 -34.82 -3.92
C GLY A 387 14.38 -36.31 -3.68
N LYS A 388 14.26 -36.74 -2.43
CA LYS A 388 13.95 -38.16 -2.08
C LYS A 388 12.54 -38.56 -2.60
N ILE A 389 11.57 -37.66 -2.58
CA ILE A 389 10.23 -37.95 -3.12
C ILE A 389 10.32 -38.17 -4.63
N ILE A 390 11.01 -37.28 -5.36
CA ILE A 390 11.19 -37.39 -6.81
C ILE A 390 11.96 -38.64 -7.16
N GLU A 391 13.10 -38.94 -6.49
CA GLU A 391 13.91 -40.14 -6.70
C GLU A 391 13.13 -41.43 -6.48
N SER A 392 12.12 -41.42 -5.58
CA SER A 392 11.27 -42.58 -5.32
C SER A 392 10.03 -42.65 -6.25
N GLY A 393 9.90 -41.77 -7.20
CA GLY A 393 8.75 -41.69 -8.10
C GLY A 393 7.48 -41.13 -7.45
N GLY A 394 7.62 -40.38 -6.36
CA GLY A 394 6.51 -39.70 -5.69
C GLY A 394 6.01 -38.48 -6.46
N GLU A 395 4.84 -38.00 -6.07
CA GLU A 395 4.11 -36.91 -6.74
C GLU A 395 4.07 -35.65 -5.88
N LEU A 396 3.61 -34.53 -6.47
CA LEU A 396 3.38 -33.25 -5.77
C LEU A 396 2.59 -33.42 -4.45
N GLY A 397 1.59 -34.32 -4.45
CA GLY A 397 0.79 -34.63 -3.26
C GLY A 397 1.60 -35.16 -2.06
N ASP A 398 2.77 -35.76 -2.32
CA ASP A 398 3.67 -36.24 -1.27
C ASP A 398 4.52 -35.10 -0.72
N ALA A 399 4.86 -34.09 -1.54
CA ALA A 399 5.55 -32.90 -1.07
C ALA A 399 4.73 -32.11 -0.02
N TYR A 400 3.40 -32.10 -0.11
CA TYR A 400 2.54 -31.47 0.90
C TYR A 400 2.56 -32.19 2.26
N LYS A 401 3.03 -33.44 2.33
CA LYS A 401 3.11 -34.26 3.56
C LYS A 401 4.43 -34.07 4.30
N ILE A 402 5.36 -33.28 3.75
CA ILE A 402 6.62 -32.98 4.41
C ILE A 402 6.33 -32.26 5.73
N ASP A 403 6.79 -32.85 6.84
CA ASP A 403 6.69 -32.22 8.14
C ASP A 403 7.63 -31.01 8.24
N GLN A 404 7.04 -29.81 8.28
CA GLN A 404 7.70 -28.53 8.40
C GLN A 404 7.48 -27.87 9.78
N SER A 405 6.99 -28.64 10.78
CA SER A 405 6.63 -28.13 12.11
C SER A 405 7.77 -27.43 12.85
N ALA A 406 9.03 -27.77 12.51
CA ALA A 406 10.20 -27.05 13.02
C ALA A 406 10.20 -25.54 12.70
N TYR A 407 9.41 -25.10 11.71
CA TYR A 407 9.31 -23.72 11.23
C TYR A 407 7.93 -23.10 11.53
N GLU A 408 7.01 -23.78 12.22
CA GLU A 408 5.63 -23.31 12.48
C GLU A 408 5.56 -22.01 13.30
N HIS A 409 6.62 -21.72 14.05
CA HIS A 409 6.74 -20.50 14.85
C HIS A 409 7.07 -19.25 14.03
N LEU A 410 7.40 -19.40 12.74
CA LEU A 410 7.67 -18.26 11.86
C LEU A 410 6.36 -17.63 11.39
N ASP A 411 6.31 -16.29 11.40
CA ASP A 411 5.20 -15.58 10.82
C ASP A 411 5.01 -15.97 9.35
N THR A 412 3.79 -15.97 8.87
CA THR A 412 3.39 -16.41 7.52
C THR A 412 3.56 -17.91 7.23
N TYR A 413 3.90 -18.74 8.21
CA TYR A 413 4.02 -20.18 8.04
C TYR A 413 2.78 -20.79 7.37
N GLU A 414 1.59 -20.58 7.95
CA GLU A 414 0.31 -21.11 7.45
C GLU A 414 -0.02 -20.67 6.00
N LEU A 415 0.51 -19.55 5.56
CA LEU A 415 0.30 -19.04 4.22
C LEU A 415 1.27 -19.62 3.19
N LEU A 416 2.44 -20.11 3.65
CA LEU A 416 3.57 -20.38 2.76
C LEU A 416 4.05 -21.84 2.75
N TYR A 417 3.90 -22.61 3.82
CA TYR A 417 4.54 -23.92 3.93
C TYR A 417 4.12 -24.90 2.81
N LEU A 418 2.83 -25.01 2.49
CA LEU A 418 2.36 -25.84 1.37
C LEU A 418 2.75 -25.24 0.02
N ARG A 419 2.66 -23.92 -0.11
CA ARG A 419 3.02 -23.25 -1.34
C ARG A 419 4.52 -23.40 -1.66
N ASN A 420 5.37 -23.26 -0.65
CA ASN A 420 6.81 -23.46 -0.81
C ASN A 420 7.13 -24.90 -1.22
N ALA A 421 6.50 -25.89 -0.56
CA ALA A 421 6.64 -27.29 -0.92
C ALA A 421 6.27 -27.53 -2.41
N ALA A 422 5.14 -26.99 -2.86
CA ALA A 422 4.71 -27.10 -4.25
C ALA A 422 5.68 -26.45 -5.23
N ARG A 423 6.12 -25.22 -4.95
CA ARG A 423 7.02 -24.47 -5.84
C ARG A 423 8.40 -25.11 -5.95
N ILE A 424 8.95 -25.59 -4.82
CA ILE A 424 10.24 -26.29 -4.82
C ILE A 424 10.13 -27.62 -5.57
N PHE A 425 9.04 -28.39 -5.35
CA PHE A 425 8.81 -29.64 -6.07
C PHE A 425 8.75 -29.39 -7.58
N GLN A 426 7.89 -28.47 -8.04
CA GLN A 426 7.74 -28.12 -9.46
C GLN A 426 9.06 -27.68 -10.10
N ALA A 427 9.88 -26.88 -9.39
CA ALA A 427 11.19 -26.48 -9.91
C ALA A 427 12.15 -27.66 -10.04
N MET A 428 12.19 -28.55 -9.03
CA MET A 428 13.12 -29.68 -8.99
C MET A 428 12.75 -30.83 -9.95
N GLU A 429 11.49 -30.94 -10.40
CA GLU A 429 11.09 -31.90 -11.44
C GLU A 429 11.82 -31.67 -12.77
N PHE A 430 12.31 -30.44 -13.00
CA PHE A 430 12.96 -30.06 -14.26
C PHE A 430 14.46 -29.74 -14.09
N GLU A 431 15.03 -29.90 -12.90
CA GLU A 431 16.47 -29.81 -12.65
C GLU A 431 17.18 -31.15 -12.96
#